data_dec19eeee2f91a8ab4143a2f275ab9a4
#
_entry.id   dec19eeee2f91a8ab4143a2f275ab9a4
#
_cell.length_a   1.000
_cell.length_b   1.000
_cell.length_c   1.000
_cell.angle_alpha   90.00
_cell.angle_beta   90.00
_cell.angle_gamma   90.00
#
_symmetry.space_group_name_H-M   'P 1'
#
loop_
_entity.id
_entity.type
_entity.pdbx_description
1 polymer ?
#
loop_
_entity_poly.entity_id
_entity_poly.type
_entity_poly.pdbx_seq_one_letter_code
_entity_poly.pdbx_strand_id
1 'polypeptide(L)'
;MMIKTYNYTDNTQLSPHFNAQEFRCKCGKAHDFQIDDDLITRLEALYAALNCSKIIVTSGFRCAAHDKAVKGSGTGQHTRGKAADIYCYGQDGQPISSKTVCCKAQDTGFTGIANTTAAYIYTHVDVRSGRKWYGDEVHGNSSVTDNFYKYFGGEDMKGIDASVHNGKIDWQKVRAAGIDFAILRAGFGRLASQRDNRFEENYAGAKAAGIPVGAYWYSYAMSEGEARLEADVFLSVIKGKQFEFPVYYDVEEKKQFDLGKKKVSAIMRAFLERVESAGYFTGLYGCASSLTTHTADGIKSRYTIWLAHWCNQTNYTGAYGIWQHSEKGSVDGINGNVDLDIGYKDFPTIIKAKGLNGYGKEPNPPAPAVDDSIAVEVTVDGLKYSGKLNKV
;
A
#
# COMPACT_ATOMS: atom_id res chain seq x y z
N MET A 1 -15.87 -17.76 -0.75
CA MET A 1 -15.17 -18.24 -1.95
C MET A 1 -15.95 -19.42 -2.46
N MET A 2 -16.46 -19.35 -3.67
CA MET A 2 -17.29 -20.40 -4.24
C MET A 2 -16.73 -20.77 -5.61
N ILE A 3 -16.51 -22.09 -5.82
CA ILE A 3 -16.17 -22.62 -7.13
C ILE A 3 -17.48 -22.95 -7.83
N LYS A 4 -17.69 -22.36 -8.99
CA LYS A 4 -18.87 -22.61 -9.84
C LYS A 4 -18.50 -23.49 -11.03
N THR A 5 -19.43 -24.34 -11.44
CA THR A 5 -19.29 -25.19 -12.62
C THR A 5 -20.11 -24.61 -13.77
N TYR A 6 -19.51 -24.56 -14.94
CA TYR A 6 -20.08 -24.04 -16.19
C TYR A 6 -20.01 -25.13 -17.25
N ASN A 7 -21.01 -25.20 -18.11
CA ASN A 7 -20.94 -26.11 -19.27
C ASN A 7 -20.09 -25.48 -20.40
N TYR A 8 -19.62 -26.31 -21.32
CA TYR A 8 -18.67 -25.90 -22.37
C TYR A 8 -19.14 -24.72 -23.24
N THR A 9 -20.44 -24.55 -23.43
CA THR A 9 -21.05 -23.50 -24.26
C THR A 9 -21.48 -22.27 -23.45
N ASP A 10 -21.29 -22.31 -22.13
CA ASP A 10 -21.72 -21.23 -21.24
C ASP A 10 -20.90 -19.96 -21.50
N ASN A 11 -21.60 -18.86 -21.73
CA ASN A 11 -21.02 -17.55 -21.98
C ASN A 11 -21.52 -16.50 -20.97
N THR A 12 -21.80 -16.94 -19.76
CA THR A 12 -22.22 -16.03 -18.67
C THR A 12 -21.18 -14.96 -18.44
N GLN A 13 -21.61 -13.69 -18.37
CA GLN A 13 -20.77 -12.58 -17.94
C GLN A 13 -20.48 -12.73 -16.44
N LEU A 14 -19.21 -12.88 -16.07
CA LEU A 14 -18.78 -13.09 -14.69
C LEU A 14 -18.52 -11.77 -13.96
N SER A 15 -18.04 -10.77 -14.70
CA SER A 15 -17.69 -9.45 -14.22
C SER A 15 -17.59 -8.47 -15.39
N PRO A 16 -17.38 -7.16 -15.20
CA PRO A 16 -17.35 -6.19 -16.31
C PRO A 16 -16.41 -6.55 -17.47
N HIS A 17 -15.28 -7.24 -17.18
CA HIS A 17 -14.25 -7.52 -18.19
C HIS A 17 -14.06 -9.01 -18.51
N PHE A 18 -14.73 -9.92 -17.81
CA PHE A 18 -14.54 -11.37 -18.00
C PHE A 18 -15.85 -12.14 -18.18
N ASN A 19 -15.87 -13.09 -19.12
CA ASN A 19 -16.95 -14.04 -19.26
C ASN A 19 -16.47 -15.50 -19.07
N ALA A 20 -17.41 -16.41 -18.78
CA ALA A 20 -17.10 -17.79 -18.47
C ALA A 20 -16.35 -18.50 -19.61
N GLN A 21 -16.71 -18.23 -20.86
CA GLN A 21 -16.13 -18.92 -22.01
C GLN A 21 -14.62 -18.73 -22.17
N GLU A 22 -14.07 -17.62 -21.64
CA GLU A 22 -12.62 -17.35 -21.68
C GLU A 22 -11.83 -18.36 -20.86
N PHE A 23 -12.46 -18.91 -19.80
CA PHE A 23 -11.81 -19.84 -18.85
C PHE A 23 -12.00 -21.31 -19.20
N ARG A 24 -12.75 -21.64 -20.25
CA ARG A 24 -12.98 -23.04 -20.64
C ARG A 24 -11.67 -23.76 -21.01
N CYS A 25 -11.67 -25.07 -20.84
CA CYS A 25 -10.54 -25.92 -21.25
C CYS A 25 -10.33 -25.85 -22.77
N LYS A 26 -9.08 -25.69 -23.18
CA LYS A 26 -8.69 -25.63 -24.61
C LYS A 26 -8.22 -26.97 -25.18
N CYS A 27 -8.68 -28.10 -24.61
CA CYS A 27 -8.34 -29.45 -25.08
C CYS A 27 -9.06 -29.90 -26.37
N GLY A 28 -9.97 -29.08 -26.93
CA GLY A 28 -10.77 -29.38 -28.10
C GLY A 28 -11.98 -30.31 -27.83
N LYS A 29 -12.19 -30.76 -26.59
CA LYS A 29 -13.32 -31.59 -26.18
C LYS A 29 -14.33 -30.76 -25.39
N ALA A 30 -15.62 -30.95 -25.68
CA ALA A 30 -16.70 -30.36 -24.89
C ALA A 30 -16.80 -31.07 -23.54
N HIS A 31 -16.64 -30.37 -22.46
CA HIS A 31 -16.84 -30.82 -21.08
C HIS A 31 -17.01 -29.62 -20.15
N ASP A 32 -17.63 -29.86 -19.01
CA ASP A 32 -17.79 -28.82 -17.98
C ASP A 32 -16.43 -28.32 -17.47
N PHE A 33 -16.42 -27.08 -16.99
CA PHE A 33 -15.26 -26.43 -16.41
C PHE A 33 -15.62 -25.65 -15.15
N GLN A 34 -14.63 -25.38 -14.35
CA GLN A 34 -14.80 -24.71 -13.05
C GLN A 34 -14.08 -23.37 -13.01
N ILE A 35 -14.65 -22.41 -12.28
CA ILE A 35 -14.04 -21.11 -12.01
C ILE A 35 -14.30 -20.74 -10.55
N ASP A 36 -13.25 -20.30 -9.85
CA ASP A 36 -13.32 -19.76 -8.50
C ASP A 36 -13.67 -18.25 -8.56
N ASP A 37 -14.71 -17.81 -7.84
CA ASP A 37 -15.14 -16.42 -7.83
C ASP A 37 -14.01 -15.47 -7.33
N ASP A 38 -13.11 -15.93 -6.46
CA ASP A 38 -11.96 -15.13 -5.99
C ASP A 38 -10.96 -14.85 -7.12
N LEU A 39 -10.79 -15.81 -8.06
CA LEU A 39 -9.96 -15.59 -9.25
C LEU A 39 -10.47 -14.40 -10.07
N ILE A 40 -11.78 -14.35 -10.31
CA ILE A 40 -12.41 -13.26 -11.08
C ILE A 40 -12.28 -11.92 -10.35
N THR A 41 -12.53 -11.91 -9.04
CA THR A 41 -12.40 -10.69 -8.21
C THR A 41 -10.98 -10.11 -8.28
N ARG A 42 -9.95 -10.96 -8.21
CA ARG A 42 -8.56 -10.51 -8.27
C ARG A 42 -8.11 -10.13 -9.68
N LEU A 43 -8.66 -10.76 -10.72
CA LEU A 43 -8.42 -10.35 -12.10
C LEU A 43 -8.99 -8.95 -12.37
N GLU A 44 -10.19 -8.62 -11.86
CA GLU A 44 -10.73 -7.27 -11.95
C GLU A 44 -9.89 -6.24 -11.19
N ALA A 45 -9.44 -6.59 -9.99
CA ALA A 45 -8.52 -5.73 -9.23
C ALA A 45 -7.20 -5.51 -9.98
N LEU A 46 -6.66 -6.54 -10.64
CA LEU A 46 -5.45 -6.45 -11.45
C LEU A 46 -5.67 -5.60 -12.71
N TYR A 47 -6.83 -5.76 -13.36
CA TYR A 47 -7.23 -4.93 -14.51
C TYR A 47 -7.18 -3.45 -14.16
N ALA A 48 -7.78 -3.08 -13.02
CA ALA A 48 -7.78 -1.70 -12.53
C ALA A 48 -6.37 -1.23 -12.10
N ALA A 49 -5.61 -2.07 -11.38
CA ALA A 49 -4.28 -1.73 -10.87
C ALA A 49 -3.24 -1.49 -11.98
N LEU A 50 -3.39 -2.17 -13.12
CA LEU A 50 -2.53 -2.00 -14.30
C LEU A 50 -3.07 -0.95 -15.27
N ASN A 51 -4.25 -0.37 -15.04
CA ASN A 51 -4.95 0.48 -15.99
C ASN A 51 -5.03 -0.17 -17.38
N CYS A 52 -5.45 -1.44 -17.41
CA CYS A 52 -5.51 -2.21 -18.63
C CYS A 52 -6.54 -1.68 -19.63
N SER A 53 -6.26 -1.81 -20.93
CA SER A 53 -7.29 -1.77 -21.98
C SER A 53 -7.97 -3.13 -22.14
N LYS A 54 -7.23 -4.22 -21.88
CA LYS A 54 -7.75 -5.60 -21.85
C LYS A 54 -6.81 -6.54 -21.11
N ILE A 55 -7.38 -7.63 -20.56
CA ILE A 55 -6.65 -8.83 -20.14
C ILE A 55 -7.16 -10.00 -20.99
N ILE A 56 -6.25 -10.76 -21.59
CA ILE A 56 -6.58 -11.96 -22.38
C ILE A 56 -6.25 -13.19 -21.54
N VAL A 57 -7.23 -14.04 -21.28
CA VAL A 57 -7.04 -15.35 -20.63
C VAL A 57 -6.61 -16.37 -21.69
N THR A 58 -5.31 -16.68 -21.72
CA THR A 58 -4.77 -17.68 -22.66
C THR A 58 -5.02 -19.10 -22.20
N SER A 59 -5.15 -19.32 -20.88
CA SER A 59 -5.50 -20.60 -20.29
C SER A 59 -6.17 -20.38 -18.94
N GLY A 60 -7.42 -20.83 -18.80
CA GLY A 60 -8.14 -20.88 -17.53
C GLY A 60 -8.15 -22.28 -16.97
N PHE A 61 -9.35 -22.90 -16.88
CA PHE A 61 -9.48 -24.29 -16.46
C PHE A 61 -8.82 -25.25 -17.45
N ARG A 62 -8.18 -26.31 -16.93
CA ARG A 62 -7.63 -27.42 -17.70
C ARG A 62 -8.17 -28.73 -17.15
N CYS A 63 -8.75 -29.58 -17.99
CA CYS A 63 -9.00 -30.96 -17.57
C CYS A 63 -7.66 -31.67 -17.29
N ALA A 64 -7.67 -32.69 -16.42
CA ALA A 64 -6.42 -33.36 -16.01
C ALA A 64 -5.59 -33.91 -17.19
N ALA A 65 -6.27 -34.38 -18.26
CA ALA A 65 -5.60 -34.88 -19.46
C ALA A 65 -4.89 -33.74 -20.23
N HIS A 66 -5.56 -32.57 -20.37
CA HIS A 66 -4.97 -31.40 -21.02
C HIS A 66 -3.80 -30.82 -20.22
N ASP A 67 -3.96 -30.72 -18.90
CA ASP A 67 -2.90 -30.21 -18.03
C ASP A 67 -1.63 -31.04 -18.13
N LYS A 68 -1.78 -32.42 -18.13
CA LYS A 68 -0.65 -33.32 -18.38
C LYS A 68 -0.03 -33.17 -19.76
N ALA A 69 -0.86 -32.95 -20.79
CA ALA A 69 -0.38 -32.77 -22.17
C ALA A 69 0.48 -31.49 -22.33
N VAL A 70 0.20 -30.46 -21.51
CA VAL A 70 1.01 -29.23 -21.46
C VAL A 70 2.04 -29.22 -20.32
N LYS A 71 2.47 -30.39 -19.88
CA LYS A 71 3.49 -30.63 -18.85
C LYS A 71 3.12 -30.20 -17.43
N GLY A 72 1.84 -30.04 -17.13
CA GLY A 72 1.33 -29.83 -15.77
C GLY A 72 1.23 -31.15 -15.00
N SER A 73 0.97 -31.06 -13.69
CA SER A 73 0.84 -32.20 -12.78
C SER A 73 -0.43 -33.04 -13.01
N GLY A 74 -1.44 -32.48 -13.68
CA GLY A 74 -2.80 -33.02 -13.77
C GLY A 74 -3.68 -32.79 -12.54
N THR A 75 -3.13 -32.14 -11.51
CA THR A 75 -3.81 -31.82 -10.23
C THR A 75 -3.55 -30.41 -9.75
N GLY A 76 -3.01 -29.54 -10.62
CA GLY A 76 -2.63 -28.16 -10.32
C GLY A 76 -3.82 -27.20 -10.16
N GLN A 77 -3.54 -25.91 -10.02
CA GLN A 77 -4.57 -24.89 -9.78
C GLN A 77 -5.50 -24.71 -10.99
N HIS A 78 -4.99 -24.87 -12.22
CA HIS A 78 -5.81 -24.86 -13.43
C HIS A 78 -6.88 -25.98 -13.42
N THR A 79 -6.56 -27.16 -12.93
CA THR A 79 -7.53 -28.28 -12.87
C THR A 79 -8.60 -28.10 -11.80
N ARG A 80 -8.43 -27.09 -10.94
CA ARG A 80 -9.35 -26.74 -9.85
C ARG A 80 -10.14 -25.46 -10.15
N GLY A 81 -9.98 -24.86 -11.33
CA GLY A 81 -10.60 -23.58 -11.68
C GLY A 81 -10.07 -22.36 -10.93
N LYS A 82 -8.87 -22.48 -10.35
CA LYS A 82 -8.26 -21.46 -9.46
C LYS A 82 -7.12 -20.69 -10.11
N ALA A 83 -6.82 -20.90 -11.37
CA ALA A 83 -5.70 -20.28 -12.06
C ALA A 83 -6.05 -19.76 -13.44
N ALA A 84 -5.31 -18.76 -13.86
CA ALA A 84 -5.31 -18.25 -15.23
C ALA A 84 -3.88 -17.90 -15.68
N ASP A 85 -3.59 -18.19 -16.95
CA ASP A 85 -2.45 -17.66 -17.66
C ASP A 85 -2.94 -16.47 -18.49
N ILE A 86 -2.35 -15.29 -18.31
CA ILE A 86 -2.90 -14.04 -18.81
C ILE A 86 -1.87 -13.19 -19.58
N TYR A 87 -2.37 -12.44 -20.58
CA TYR A 87 -1.70 -11.27 -21.16
C TYR A 87 -2.43 -10.00 -20.76
N CYS A 88 -1.70 -8.99 -20.32
CA CYS A 88 -2.24 -7.68 -20.00
C CYS A 88 -1.77 -6.64 -21.03
N TYR A 89 -2.65 -5.76 -21.46
CA TYR A 89 -2.39 -4.69 -22.41
C TYR A 89 -2.71 -3.33 -21.81
N GLY A 90 -1.80 -2.36 -21.99
CA GLY A 90 -1.99 -0.97 -21.58
C GLY A 90 -3.00 -0.22 -22.45
N GLN A 91 -3.33 1.02 -22.08
CA GLN A 91 -4.23 1.90 -22.85
C GLN A 91 -3.67 2.26 -24.22
N ASP A 92 -2.36 2.18 -24.39
CA ASP A 92 -1.64 2.33 -25.67
C ASP A 92 -1.73 1.10 -26.60
N GLY A 93 -2.43 0.04 -26.13
CA GLY A 93 -2.56 -1.23 -26.84
C GLY A 93 -1.30 -2.10 -26.81
N GLN A 94 -0.23 -1.69 -26.11
CA GLN A 94 0.99 -2.48 -25.99
C GLN A 94 0.90 -3.50 -24.85
N PRO A 95 1.56 -4.66 -24.99
CA PRO A 95 1.60 -5.64 -23.93
C PRO A 95 2.39 -5.11 -22.72
N ILE A 96 1.82 -5.26 -21.54
CA ILE A 96 2.49 -4.97 -20.26
C ILE A 96 3.45 -6.14 -19.95
N SER A 97 4.67 -5.82 -19.54
CA SER A 97 5.67 -6.86 -19.24
C SER A 97 5.21 -7.82 -18.15
N SER A 98 5.51 -9.12 -18.27
CA SER A 98 5.17 -10.12 -17.26
C SER A 98 5.76 -9.77 -15.88
N LYS A 99 6.93 -9.15 -15.82
CA LYS A 99 7.53 -8.65 -14.56
C LYS A 99 6.62 -7.64 -13.87
N THR A 100 6.13 -6.63 -14.62
CA THR A 100 5.19 -5.63 -14.12
C THR A 100 3.88 -6.28 -13.68
N VAL A 101 3.35 -7.22 -14.48
CA VAL A 101 2.13 -7.95 -14.15
C VAL A 101 2.31 -8.76 -12.86
N CYS A 102 3.43 -9.47 -12.67
CA CYS A 102 3.74 -10.22 -11.44
C CYS A 102 3.74 -9.31 -10.21
N CYS A 103 4.40 -8.14 -10.28
CA CYS A 103 4.44 -7.17 -9.19
C CYS A 103 3.02 -6.68 -8.83
N LYS A 104 2.21 -6.30 -9.82
CA LYS A 104 0.84 -5.83 -9.58
C LYS A 104 -0.11 -6.95 -9.14
N ALA A 105 0.06 -8.17 -9.64
CA ALA A 105 -0.68 -9.34 -9.16
C ALA A 105 -0.38 -9.64 -7.67
N GLN A 106 0.85 -9.45 -7.24
CA GLN A 106 1.23 -9.52 -5.82
C GLN A 106 0.44 -8.50 -4.98
N ASP A 107 0.33 -7.24 -5.44
CA ASP A 107 -0.38 -6.16 -4.75
C ASP A 107 -1.89 -6.42 -4.66
N THR A 108 -2.47 -7.04 -5.70
CA THR A 108 -3.89 -7.39 -5.76
C THR A 108 -4.22 -8.70 -5.05
N GLY A 109 -3.22 -9.31 -4.41
CA GLY A 109 -3.38 -10.40 -3.45
C GLY A 109 -3.43 -11.79 -4.04
N PHE A 110 -3.04 -12.01 -5.31
CA PHE A 110 -2.84 -13.37 -5.81
C PHE A 110 -1.85 -14.12 -4.95
N THR A 111 -2.11 -15.40 -4.72
CA THR A 111 -1.33 -16.27 -3.83
C THR A 111 -0.39 -17.21 -4.58
N GLY A 112 -0.66 -17.46 -5.85
CA GLY A 112 0.28 -18.07 -6.78
C GLY A 112 0.51 -17.15 -7.96
N ILE A 113 1.77 -16.88 -8.28
CA ILE A 113 2.16 -15.97 -9.38
C ILE A 113 3.44 -16.54 -10.01
N ALA A 114 3.51 -16.58 -11.34
CA ALA A 114 4.76 -16.90 -12.02
C ALA A 114 5.00 -16.02 -13.24
N ASN A 115 6.24 -15.52 -13.35
CA ASN A 115 6.79 -15.02 -14.57
C ASN A 115 7.09 -16.20 -15.51
N THR A 116 6.48 -16.21 -16.68
CA THR A 116 6.60 -17.36 -17.59
C THR A 116 7.47 -17.07 -18.79
N THR A 117 7.90 -18.14 -19.48
CA THR A 117 9.02 -18.12 -20.40
C THR A 117 8.99 -17.11 -21.52
N ALA A 118 10.19 -16.73 -21.98
CA ALA A 118 10.47 -15.71 -22.95
C ALA A 118 9.84 -15.88 -24.36
N ALA A 119 9.34 -17.05 -24.70
CA ALA A 119 8.67 -17.30 -25.97
C ALA A 119 7.24 -16.75 -26.03
N TYR A 120 6.59 -16.64 -24.86
CA TYR A 120 5.23 -16.12 -24.72
C TYR A 120 5.16 -15.36 -23.39
N ILE A 121 5.14 -14.03 -23.46
CA ILE A 121 5.16 -13.11 -22.31
C ILE A 121 3.79 -13.17 -21.61
N TYR A 122 3.43 -14.29 -20.99
CA TYR A 122 2.25 -14.38 -20.15
C TYR A 122 2.63 -14.49 -18.68
N THR A 123 1.70 -14.15 -17.81
CA THR A 123 1.85 -14.31 -16.38
C THR A 123 0.86 -15.36 -15.90
N HIS A 124 1.34 -16.35 -15.15
CA HIS A 124 0.48 -17.24 -14.41
C HIS A 124 0.03 -16.55 -13.12
N VAL A 125 -1.27 -16.62 -12.82
CA VAL A 125 -1.86 -16.17 -11.55
C VAL A 125 -2.82 -17.19 -10.99
N ASP A 126 -2.81 -17.39 -9.67
CA ASP A 126 -3.76 -18.27 -9.00
C ASP A 126 -4.16 -17.82 -7.59
N VAL A 127 -5.28 -18.37 -7.12
CA VAL A 127 -5.88 -18.10 -5.81
C VAL A 127 -5.78 -19.34 -4.90
N ARG A 128 -4.59 -19.96 -4.84
CA ARG A 128 -4.36 -21.12 -3.98
C ARG A 128 -4.56 -20.79 -2.52
N SER A 129 -5.08 -21.73 -1.77
CA SER A 129 -5.08 -21.67 -0.30
C SER A 129 -3.74 -22.15 0.27
N GLY A 130 -3.36 -21.62 1.43
CA GLY A 130 -2.12 -21.99 2.12
C GLY A 130 -0.94 -21.10 1.77
N ARG A 131 0.26 -21.70 1.62
CA ARG A 131 1.50 -20.96 1.39
C ARG A 131 1.50 -20.29 0.02
N LYS A 132 1.89 -19.01 -0.04
CA LYS A 132 2.15 -18.30 -1.28
C LYS A 132 3.21 -19.01 -2.12
N TRP A 133 3.06 -18.94 -3.44
CA TRP A 133 4.03 -19.48 -4.39
C TRP A 133 4.30 -18.45 -5.49
N TYR A 134 5.51 -17.94 -5.51
CA TYR A 134 5.97 -16.99 -6.50
C TYR A 134 7.15 -17.58 -7.25
N GLY A 135 6.99 -17.80 -8.55
CA GLY A 135 7.95 -18.49 -9.41
C GLY A 135 8.45 -17.62 -10.56
N ASP A 136 9.61 -17.96 -11.07
CA ASP A 136 10.17 -17.42 -12.31
C ASP A 136 10.59 -18.57 -13.23
N GLU A 137 9.67 -18.97 -14.09
CA GLU A 137 9.88 -20.07 -15.02
C GLU A 137 10.88 -19.69 -16.13
N VAL A 138 11.03 -18.37 -16.41
CA VAL A 138 12.01 -17.85 -17.39
C VAL A 138 13.43 -18.27 -17.02
N HIS A 139 13.73 -18.29 -15.72
CA HIS A 139 15.06 -18.68 -15.22
C HIS A 139 15.08 -20.08 -14.60
N GLY A 140 14.06 -20.89 -14.86
CA GLY A 140 14.00 -22.28 -14.41
C GLY A 140 13.72 -22.48 -12.94
N ASN A 141 13.22 -21.46 -12.24
CA ASN A 141 13.02 -21.45 -10.81
C ASN A 141 11.54 -21.57 -10.45
N SER A 142 11.17 -22.58 -9.67
CA SER A 142 9.78 -22.86 -9.30
C SER A 142 9.29 -22.21 -8.01
N SER A 143 10.16 -21.58 -7.24
CA SER A 143 9.78 -20.81 -6.03
C SER A 143 10.97 -19.95 -5.64
N VAL A 144 10.98 -18.69 -6.02
CA VAL A 144 12.19 -17.85 -5.97
C VAL A 144 12.09 -16.69 -5.01
N THR A 145 10.88 -16.26 -4.67
CA THR A 145 10.69 -15.06 -3.89
C THR A 145 9.35 -15.03 -3.19
N ASP A 146 9.26 -14.21 -2.18
CA ASP A 146 8.01 -13.75 -1.55
C ASP A 146 7.66 -12.30 -1.98
N ASN A 147 8.55 -11.66 -2.76
CA ASN A 147 8.40 -10.29 -3.23
C ASN A 147 9.01 -10.10 -4.63
N PHE A 148 8.17 -9.96 -5.65
CA PHE A 148 8.59 -9.75 -7.03
C PHE A 148 9.25 -8.40 -7.28
N TYR A 149 8.89 -7.34 -6.56
CA TYR A 149 9.57 -6.06 -6.69
C TYR A 149 11.06 -6.20 -6.38
N LYS A 150 11.37 -6.90 -5.29
CA LYS A 150 12.76 -7.20 -4.93
C LYS A 150 13.44 -8.16 -5.91
N TYR A 151 12.72 -9.19 -6.35
CA TYR A 151 13.28 -10.25 -7.20
C TYR A 151 13.64 -9.75 -8.61
N PHE A 152 12.79 -8.97 -9.25
CA PHE A 152 13.05 -8.48 -10.60
C PHE A 152 13.98 -7.27 -10.64
N GLY A 153 14.55 -6.86 -9.50
CA GLY A 153 15.42 -5.70 -9.48
C GLY A 153 14.70 -4.46 -10.04
N GLY A 154 13.43 -4.29 -9.74
CA GLY A 154 12.92 -2.95 -9.56
C GLY A 154 13.89 -2.35 -8.58
N GLU A 155 14.70 -1.38 -9.02
CA GLU A 155 15.70 -0.77 -8.16
C GLU A 155 14.98 -0.45 -6.87
N ASP A 156 15.46 -1.05 -5.77
CA ASP A 156 14.99 -0.69 -4.44
C ASP A 156 15.06 0.83 -4.42
N MET A 157 13.90 1.50 -4.41
CA MET A 157 13.89 2.96 -4.46
C MET A 157 14.63 3.47 -3.25
N LYS A 158 15.72 4.20 -3.46
CA LYS A 158 16.51 4.75 -2.39
C LYS A 158 15.80 5.98 -1.85
N GLY A 159 15.47 5.95 -0.58
CA GLY A 159 14.82 7.04 0.11
C GLY A 159 15.59 7.58 1.27
N ILE A 160 15.14 8.72 1.73
CA ILE A 160 15.52 9.31 3.01
C ILE A 160 14.28 9.77 3.74
N ASP A 161 14.34 9.84 5.07
CA ASP A 161 13.40 10.68 5.78
C ASP A 161 14.13 11.89 6.42
N ALA A 162 13.42 13.00 6.49
CA ALA A 162 14.02 14.27 6.86
C ALA A 162 13.10 15.15 7.71
N SER A 163 13.72 15.90 8.59
CA SER A 163 13.06 16.82 9.51
C SER A 163 13.91 18.07 9.74
N VAL A 164 13.48 18.93 10.64
CA VAL A 164 14.27 20.09 11.10
C VAL A 164 15.67 19.68 11.61
N HIS A 165 15.85 18.45 12.09
CA HIS A 165 17.13 17.96 12.64
C HIS A 165 18.23 17.83 11.59
N ASN A 166 17.86 17.63 10.31
CA ASN A 166 18.83 17.56 9.21
C ASN A 166 19.29 18.94 8.72
N GLY A 167 18.83 20.03 9.34
CA GLY A 167 19.21 21.38 8.98
C GLY A 167 18.73 21.81 7.60
N LYS A 168 19.52 22.62 6.91
CA LYS A 168 19.24 23.03 5.53
C LYS A 168 19.72 21.98 4.56
N ILE A 169 18.84 21.52 3.68
CA ILE A 169 19.11 20.46 2.70
C ILE A 169 19.25 21.07 1.31
N ASP A 170 20.29 20.67 0.57
CA ASP A 170 20.45 20.93 -0.86
C ASP A 170 19.79 19.79 -1.66
N TRP A 171 18.53 19.95 -1.95
CA TRP A 171 17.71 18.91 -2.61
C TRP A 171 18.19 18.55 -4.02
N GLN A 172 18.87 19.47 -4.73
CA GLN A 172 19.45 19.17 -6.05
C GLN A 172 20.62 18.18 -5.92
N LYS A 173 21.46 18.35 -4.90
CA LYS A 173 22.52 17.38 -4.59
C LYS A 173 21.97 16.05 -4.12
N VAL A 174 20.94 16.08 -3.26
CA VAL A 174 20.24 14.86 -2.82
C VAL A 174 19.70 14.07 -4.02
N ARG A 175 19.07 14.73 -5.00
CA ARG A 175 18.63 14.08 -6.24
C ARG A 175 19.79 13.53 -7.05
N ALA A 176 20.86 14.30 -7.20
CA ALA A 176 22.07 13.87 -7.92
C ALA A 176 22.80 12.69 -7.24
N ALA A 177 22.65 12.55 -5.92
CA ALA A 177 23.14 11.40 -5.14
C ALA A 177 22.31 10.12 -5.34
N GLY A 178 21.26 10.17 -6.18
CA GLY A 178 20.44 9.01 -6.53
C GLY A 178 19.34 8.70 -5.54
N ILE A 179 18.87 9.69 -4.77
CA ILE A 179 17.69 9.54 -3.91
C ILE A 179 16.43 9.65 -4.74
N ASP A 180 15.57 8.63 -4.66
CA ASP A 180 14.36 8.47 -5.46
C ASP A 180 13.11 9.02 -4.78
N PHE A 181 13.08 9.07 -3.43
CA PHE A 181 11.96 9.62 -2.66
C PHE A 181 12.41 10.17 -1.31
N ALA A 182 11.54 10.98 -0.69
CA ALA A 182 11.75 11.48 0.67
C ALA A 182 10.45 11.45 1.48
N ILE A 183 10.53 11.04 2.76
CA ILE A 183 9.42 11.13 3.72
C ILE A 183 9.74 12.28 4.69
N LEU A 184 8.88 13.30 4.70
CA LEU A 184 9.17 14.56 5.40
C LEU A 184 8.36 14.67 6.69
N ARG A 185 9.03 15.01 7.82
CA ARG A 185 8.30 15.30 9.04
C ARG A 185 7.46 16.56 8.88
N ALA A 186 6.13 16.42 8.95
CA ALA A 186 5.22 17.56 8.91
C ALA A 186 5.09 18.23 10.28
N GLY A 187 5.29 17.47 11.36
CA GLY A 187 5.23 17.96 12.73
C GLY A 187 5.04 16.84 13.74
N PHE A 188 4.55 17.21 14.92
CA PHE A 188 4.34 16.29 16.05
C PHE A 188 3.26 16.81 16.99
N GLY A 189 2.64 15.92 17.76
CA GLY A 189 1.70 16.28 18.81
C GLY A 189 0.40 16.93 18.31
N ARG A 190 -0.32 17.64 19.18
CA ARG A 190 -1.71 18.09 18.95
C ARG A 190 -1.89 19.60 18.80
N LEU A 191 -0.81 20.37 18.74
CA LEU A 191 -0.86 21.82 18.64
C LEU A 191 -0.37 22.30 17.29
N ALA A 192 -1.02 23.31 16.72
CA ALA A 192 -0.64 23.91 15.45
C ALA A 192 0.80 24.48 15.45
N SER A 193 1.30 24.88 16.63
CA SER A 193 2.69 25.35 16.82
C SER A 193 3.73 24.23 16.74
N GLN A 194 3.31 22.97 16.75
CA GLN A 194 4.19 21.80 16.69
C GLN A 194 4.47 21.33 15.26
N ARG A 195 4.14 22.14 14.27
CA ARG A 195 4.58 21.92 12.89
C ARG A 195 6.12 21.92 12.82
N ASP A 196 6.71 21.05 12.01
CA ASP A 196 8.14 21.07 11.76
C ASP A 196 8.54 22.35 11.02
N ASN A 197 9.49 23.09 11.58
CA ASN A 197 9.88 24.42 11.09
C ASN A 197 10.49 24.40 9.69
N ARG A 198 10.96 23.24 9.21
CA ARG A 198 11.53 23.09 7.87
C ARG A 198 10.63 22.32 6.90
N PHE A 199 9.45 21.92 7.34
CA PHE A 199 8.56 21.11 6.49
C PHE A 199 8.26 21.79 5.15
N GLU A 200 7.91 23.07 5.15
CA GLU A 200 7.59 23.80 3.92
C GLU A 200 8.80 23.96 3.01
N GLU A 201 9.97 24.28 3.58
CA GLU A 201 11.22 24.40 2.84
C GLU A 201 11.61 23.05 2.23
N ASN A 202 11.54 21.98 3.01
CA ASN A 202 11.87 20.62 2.56
C ASN A 202 10.89 20.13 1.49
N TYR A 203 9.57 20.33 1.68
CA TYR A 203 8.57 19.98 0.69
C TYR A 203 8.81 20.70 -0.64
N ALA A 204 8.95 22.03 -0.60
CA ALA A 204 9.19 22.83 -1.82
C ALA A 204 10.50 22.45 -2.51
N GLY A 205 11.56 22.25 -1.74
CA GLY A 205 12.89 21.89 -2.25
C GLY A 205 12.90 20.50 -2.90
N ALA A 206 12.34 19.49 -2.25
CA ALA A 206 12.25 18.12 -2.79
C ALA A 206 11.41 18.09 -4.06
N LYS A 207 10.24 18.78 -4.08
CA LYS A 207 9.39 18.87 -5.27
C LYS A 207 10.10 19.58 -6.43
N ALA A 208 10.81 20.67 -6.16
CA ALA A 208 11.58 21.40 -7.18
C ALA A 208 12.74 20.58 -7.76
N ALA A 209 13.33 19.68 -6.95
CA ALA A 209 14.35 18.73 -7.40
C ALA A 209 13.76 17.50 -8.11
N GLY A 210 12.43 17.40 -8.22
CA GLY A 210 11.76 16.25 -8.83
C GLY A 210 11.82 14.98 -7.98
N ILE A 211 12.02 15.11 -6.66
CA ILE A 211 11.97 13.99 -5.72
C ILE A 211 10.53 13.80 -5.25
N PRO A 212 9.92 12.62 -5.50
CA PRO A 212 8.64 12.23 -4.94
C PRO A 212 8.64 12.30 -3.41
N VAL A 213 7.56 12.81 -2.80
CA VAL A 213 7.52 13.02 -1.35
C VAL A 213 6.34 12.29 -0.69
N GLY A 214 6.56 11.85 0.53
CA GLY A 214 5.57 11.50 1.53
C GLY A 214 5.69 12.42 2.74
N ALA A 215 4.88 12.19 3.78
CA ALA A 215 4.97 12.95 5.01
C ALA A 215 4.77 12.04 6.23
N TYR A 216 5.24 12.46 7.41
CA TYR A 216 4.91 11.79 8.65
C TYR A 216 4.59 12.76 9.79
N TRP A 217 3.88 12.24 10.77
CA TRP A 217 3.50 12.95 11.99
C TRP A 217 3.90 12.15 13.21
N TYR A 218 4.76 12.73 14.06
CA TYR A 218 5.23 12.09 15.28
C TYR A 218 4.19 12.23 16.41
N SER A 219 3.86 11.12 17.06
CA SER A 219 2.79 11.03 18.03
C SER A 219 3.24 11.20 19.47
N TYR A 220 2.45 11.99 20.22
CA TYR A 220 2.47 12.00 21.68
C TYR A 220 1.11 11.59 22.28
N ALA A 221 0.16 11.14 21.48
CA ALA A 221 -1.20 10.85 21.92
C ALA A 221 -1.24 9.69 22.92
N MET A 222 -1.95 9.89 24.04
CA MET A 222 -2.20 8.89 25.07
C MET A 222 -3.64 8.36 25.04
N SER A 223 -4.47 8.88 24.15
CA SER A 223 -5.87 8.48 23.95
C SER A 223 -6.26 8.61 22.48
N GLU A 224 -7.36 7.95 22.09
CA GLU A 224 -7.94 8.08 20.74
C GLU A 224 -8.38 9.51 20.44
N GLY A 225 -8.88 10.25 21.44
CA GLY A 225 -9.25 11.65 21.28
C GLY A 225 -8.05 12.53 20.94
N GLU A 226 -6.92 12.33 21.63
CA GLU A 226 -5.69 13.05 21.33
C GLU A 226 -5.14 12.68 19.94
N ALA A 227 -5.20 11.41 19.54
CA ALA A 227 -4.79 10.97 18.22
C ALA A 227 -5.63 11.61 17.09
N ARG A 228 -6.94 11.79 17.31
CA ARG A 228 -7.80 12.54 16.36
C ARG A 228 -7.40 14.01 16.28
N LEU A 229 -7.06 14.65 17.40
CA LEU A 229 -6.55 16.03 17.39
C LEU A 229 -5.21 16.13 16.65
N GLU A 230 -4.28 15.19 16.86
CA GLU A 230 -3.05 15.12 16.08
C GLU A 230 -3.32 14.96 14.58
N ALA A 231 -4.28 14.11 14.20
CA ALA A 231 -4.70 13.94 12.82
C ALA A 231 -5.27 15.23 12.21
N ASP A 232 -6.10 15.98 12.95
CA ASP A 232 -6.68 17.23 12.48
C ASP A 232 -5.61 18.32 12.29
N VAL A 233 -4.64 18.41 13.19
CA VAL A 233 -3.50 19.32 13.05
C VAL A 233 -2.64 18.90 11.85
N PHE A 234 -2.31 17.62 11.72
CA PHE A 234 -1.58 17.09 10.58
C PHE A 234 -2.26 17.43 9.25
N LEU A 235 -3.57 17.16 9.14
CA LEU A 235 -4.35 17.47 7.95
C LEU A 235 -4.33 18.97 7.61
N SER A 236 -4.34 19.85 8.63
CA SER A 236 -4.23 21.29 8.40
C SER A 236 -2.88 21.69 7.82
N VAL A 237 -1.80 21.04 8.24
CA VAL A 237 -0.42 21.30 7.77
C VAL A 237 -0.21 20.82 6.34
N ILE A 238 -0.77 19.65 5.98
CA ILE A 238 -0.57 19.06 4.64
C ILE A 238 -1.63 19.51 3.62
N LYS A 239 -2.60 20.31 4.02
CA LYS A 239 -3.69 20.79 3.16
C LYS A 239 -3.16 21.47 1.89
N GLY A 240 -3.74 21.12 0.74
CA GLY A 240 -3.39 21.68 -0.57
C GLY A 240 -2.07 21.19 -1.15
N LYS A 241 -1.40 20.21 -0.51
CA LYS A 241 -0.17 19.59 -1.00
C LYS A 241 -0.46 18.24 -1.67
N GLN A 242 0.41 17.87 -2.59
CA GLN A 242 0.37 16.57 -3.26
C GLN A 242 1.54 15.70 -2.82
N PHE A 243 1.26 14.43 -2.47
CA PHE A 243 2.26 13.47 -2.03
C PHE A 243 2.21 12.21 -2.90
N GLU A 244 3.32 11.87 -3.53
CA GLU A 244 3.46 10.65 -4.31
C GLU A 244 3.66 9.41 -3.44
N PHE A 245 4.12 9.60 -2.21
CA PHE A 245 4.28 8.57 -1.21
C PHE A 245 3.21 8.67 -0.12
N PRO A 246 2.99 7.60 0.66
CA PRO A 246 2.01 7.62 1.74
C PRO A 246 2.30 8.71 2.79
N VAL A 247 1.28 9.03 3.57
CA VAL A 247 1.44 9.82 4.78
C VAL A 247 1.36 8.90 6.00
N TYR A 248 2.31 9.04 6.93
CA TYR A 248 2.52 8.08 8.00
C TYR A 248 2.22 8.65 9.38
N TYR A 249 1.69 7.80 10.24
CA TYR A 249 1.64 8.04 11.68
C TYR A 249 2.82 7.33 12.34
N ASP A 250 3.59 8.07 13.12
CA ASP A 250 4.81 7.61 13.76
C ASP A 250 4.57 7.52 15.28
N VAL A 251 4.59 6.30 15.83
CA VAL A 251 4.25 5.99 17.22
C VAL A 251 5.41 5.24 17.85
N GLU A 252 6.20 5.95 18.68
CA GLU A 252 7.45 5.42 19.22
C GLU A 252 7.63 5.60 20.75
N GLU A 253 6.76 6.42 21.38
CA GLU A 253 6.92 6.74 22.79
C GLU A 253 6.68 5.51 23.69
N LYS A 254 7.68 5.21 24.52
CA LYS A 254 7.58 4.11 25.49
C LYS A 254 6.28 4.17 26.33
N LYS A 255 5.90 5.37 26.77
CA LYS A 255 4.67 5.57 27.59
C LYS A 255 3.39 5.17 26.82
N GLN A 256 3.39 5.29 25.49
CA GLN A 256 2.26 4.82 24.66
C GLN A 256 2.22 3.28 24.68
N PHE A 257 3.37 2.62 24.50
CA PHE A 257 3.46 1.16 24.54
C PHE A 257 3.13 0.57 25.92
N ASP A 258 3.43 1.28 27.00
CA ASP A 258 3.07 0.91 28.38
C ASP A 258 1.54 0.85 28.59
N LEU A 259 0.73 1.48 27.73
CA LEU A 259 -0.74 1.35 27.73
C LEU A 259 -1.22 -0.05 27.28
N GLY A 260 -0.35 -0.84 26.69
CA GLY A 260 -0.62 -2.17 26.16
C GLY A 260 -1.23 -2.18 24.76
N LYS A 261 -1.05 -3.31 24.07
CA LYS A 261 -1.37 -3.51 22.64
C LYS A 261 -2.75 -3.02 22.23
N LYS A 262 -3.79 -3.29 23.05
CA LYS A 262 -5.17 -2.92 22.72
C LYS A 262 -5.35 -1.40 22.65
N LYS A 263 -4.86 -0.68 23.66
CA LYS A 263 -5.01 0.79 23.75
C LYS A 263 -4.16 1.50 22.72
N VAL A 264 -2.88 1.14 22.59
CA VAL A 264 -2.01 1.80 21.58
C VAL A 264 -2.49 1.54 20.16
N SER A 265 -3.02 0.34 19.87
CA SER A 265 -3.63 0.06 18.57
C SER A 265 -4.91 0.85 18.32
N ALA A 266 -5.68 1.17 19.34
CA ALA A 266 -6.84 2.05 19.22
C ALA A 266 -6.42 3.50 18.91
N ILE A 267 -5.37 4.00 19.56
CA ILE A 267 -4.74 5.29 19.28
C ILE A 267 -4.26 5.36 17.82
N MET A 268 -3.47 4.36 17.37
CA MET A 268 -3.01 4.27 15.98
C MET A 268 -4.18 4.32 14.99
N ARG A 269 -5.21 3.52 15.25
CA ARG A 269 -6.39 3.45 14.38
C ARG A 269 -7.12 4.77 14.29
N ALA A 270 -7.30 5.47 15.40
CA ALA A 270 -8.03 6.74 15.47
C ALA A 270 -7.40 7.82 14.56
N PHE A 271 -6.07 7.88 14.51
CA PHE A 271 -5.36 8.78 13.59
C PHE A 271 -5.48 8.30 12.13
N LEU A 272 -5.15 7.03 11.88
CA LEU A 272 -5.10 6.48 10.52
C LEU A 272 -6.46 6.57 9.82
N GLU A 273 -7.56 6.21 10.49
CA GLU A 273 -8.92 6.30 9.95
C GLU A 273 -9.31 7.77 9.67
N ARG A 274 -8.93 8.70 10.55
CA ARG A 274 -9.22 10.12 10.36
C ARG A 274 -8.51 10.70 9.15
N VAL A 275 -7.24 10.36 8.95
CA VAL A 275 -6.44 10.83 7.81
C VAL A 275 -6.86 10.12 6.51
N GLU A 276 -7.17 8.82 6.56
CA GLU A 276 -7.70 8.06 5.43
C GLU A 276 -9.04 8.64 4.96
N SER A 277 -9.96 8.98 5.89
CA SER A 277 -11.26 9.58 5.56
C SER A 277 -11.15 10.96 4.88
N ALA A 278 -10.03 11.64 5.04
CA ALA A 278 -9.72 12.89 4.36
C ALA A 278 -9.10 12.70 2.96
N GLY A 279 -9.05 11.46 2.44
CA GLY A 279 -8.58 11.17 1.10
C GLY A 279 -7.08 10.94 0.98
N TYR A 280 -6.40 10.59 2.06
CA TYR A 280 -4.97 10.29 2.04
C TYR A 280 -4.70 8.79 2.09
N PHE A 281 -3.65 8.36 1.39
CA PHE A 281 -3.09 7.01 1.48
C PHE A 281 -2.23 6.95 2.74
N THR A 282 -2.77 6.32 3.79
CA THR A 282 -2.15 6.33 5.11
C THR A 282 -1.31 5.09 5.38
N GLY A 283 -0.29 5.23 6.21
CA GLY A 283 0.55 4.17 6.70
C GLY A 283 0.96 4.37 8.16
N LEU A 284 1.54 3.32 8.75
CA LEU A 284 2.10 3.34 10.09
C LEU A 284 3.61 3.14 10.01
N TYR A 285 4.37 4.02 10.68
CA TYR A 285 5.77 3.79 10.98
C TYR A 285 5.93 3.11 12.34
N GLY A 286 6.90 2.21 12.43
CA GLY A 286 7.28 1.60 13.69
C GLY A 286 8.47 0.66 13.55
N CYS A 287 9.16 0.43 14.66
CA CYS A 287 10.26 -0.53 14.70
C CYS A 287 9.73 -1.98 14.68
N ALA A 288 10.57 -2.92 14.25
CA ALA A 288 10.22 -4.34 14.14
C ALA A 288 9.60 -4.91 15.43
N SER A 289 10.11 -4.51 16.60
CA SER A 289 9.58 -4.96 17.90
C SER A 289 8.20 -4.38 18.20
N SER A 290 7.98 -3.07 18.00
CA SER A 290 6.69 -2.44 18.26
C SER A 290 5.59 -2.95 17.32
N LEU A 291 5.91 -3.17 16.05
CA LEU A 291 5.01 -3.77 15.07
C LEU A 291 4.62 -5.21 15.43
N THR A 292 5.54 -5.97 16.03
CA THR A 292 5.28 -7.36 16.44
C THR A 292 4.48 -7.43 17.74
N THR A 293 4.88 -6.64 18.76
CA THR A 293 4.36 -6.79 20.13
C THR A 293 3.20 -5.87 20.45
N HIS A 294 3.21 -4.64 19.92
CA HIS A 294 2.28 -3.58 20.31
C HIS A 294 1.25 -3.19 19.25
N THR A 295 1.39 -3.68 18.02
CA THR A 295 0.47 -3.34 16.92
C THR A 295 -0.47 -4.48 16.60
N ALA A 296 -1.80 -4.20 16.54
CA ALA A 296 -2.80 -5.20 16.17
C ALA A 296 -2.69 -5.60 14.71
N ASP A 297 -2.95 -6.88 14.41
CA ASP A 297 -2.83 -7.43 13.05
C ASP A 297 -3.76 -6.76 12.05
N GLY A 298 -4.95 -6.34 12.49
CA GLY A 298 -5.90 -5.59 11.64
C GLY A 298 -5.40 -4.22 11.17
N ILE A 299 -4.45 -3.59 11.88
CA ILE A 299 -3.78 -2.37 11.41
C ILE A 299 -2.76 -2.74 10.34
N LYS A 300 -1.90 -3.71 10.63
CA LYS A 300 -0.83 -4.16 9.71
C LYS A 300 -1.35 -4.74 8.40
N SER A 301 -2.54 -5.33 8.40
CA SER A 301 -3.18 -5.86 7.19
C SER A 301 -3.90 -4.79 6.36
N ARG A 302 -4.36 -3.71 6.99
CA ARG A 302 -5.12 -2.64 6.33
C ARG A 302 -4.22 -1.53 5.79
N TYR A 303 -3.23 -1.10 6.57
CA TYR A 303 -2.38 0.04 6.26
C TYR A 303 -0.99 -0.39 5.81
N THR A 304 -0.37 0.43 4.97
CA THR A 304 1.03 0.17 4.60
C THR A 304 1.95 0.42 5.79
N ILE A 305 2.98 -0.40 5.90
CA ILE A 305 3.97 -0.28 6.99
C ILE A 305 5.25 0.34 6.43
N TRP A 306 5.77 1.29 7.17
CA TRP A 306 7.14 1.79 7.09
C TRP A 306 7.89 1.20 8.28
N LEU A 307 8.70 0.19 7.99
CA LEU A 307 9.42 -0.60 8.98
C LEU A 307 10.73 0.09 9.34
N ALA A 308 10.98 0.36 10.61
CA ALA A 308 12.32 0.68 11.12
C ALA A 308 12.98 -0.59 11.67
N HIS A 309 14.12 -0.94 11.08
CA HIS A 309 14.97 -2.02 11.56
C HIS A 309 16.39 -1.83 11.02
N TRP A 310 17.22 -1.20 11.79
CA TRP A 310 18.57 -0.79 11.39
C TRP A 310 19.53 -1.97 11.39
N CYS A 311 19.62 -2.64 10.27
CA CYS A 311 20.42 -3.84 10.06
C CYS A 311 20.60 -4.10 8.56
N ASN A 312 21.53 -4.99 8.22
CA ASN A 312 21.78 -5.35 6.81
C ASN A 312 20.69 -6.25 6.22
N GLN A 313 19.97 -6.98 7.07
CA GLN A 313 18.90 -7.87 6.67
C GLN A 313 17.86 -7.96 7.80
N THR A 314 16.63 -7.54 7.52
CA THR A 314 15.56 -7.62 8.51
C THR A 314 15.04 -9.05 8.67
N ASN A 315 14.73 -9.42 9.91
CA ASN A 315 14.02 -10.66 10.26
C ASN A 315 12.52 -10.42 10.55
N TYR A 316 12.02 -9.21 10.31
CA TYR A 316 10.60 -8.92 10.43
C TYR A 316 9.82 -9.68 9.36
N THR A 317 8.81 -10.45 9.78
CA THR A 317 8.05 -11.36 8.90
C THR A 317 6.74 -10.77 8.39
N GLY A 318 6.36 -9.57 8.88
CA GLY A 318 5.16 -8.86 8.40
C GLY A 318 5.39 -8.17 7.06
N ALA A 319 4.30 -7.81 6.37
CA ALA A 319 4.39 -7.03 5.14
C ALA A 319 4.75 -5.56 5.43
N TYR A 320 5.62 -4.98 4.62
CA TYR A 320 5.98 -3.55 4.66
C TYR A 320 6.18 -2.99 3.25
N GLY A 321 6.00 -1.69 3.10
CA GLY A 321 6.16 -1.00 1.82
C GLY A 321 7.44 -0.18 1.73
N ILE A 322 7.95 0.27 2.89
CA ILE A 322 9.23 0.97 3.04
C ILE A 322 9.98 0.34 4.22
N TRP A 323 11.29 0.29 4.12
CA TRP A 323 12.19 -0.16 5.18
C TRP A 323 13.25 0.90 5.45
N GLN A 324 13.20 1.52 6.63
CA GLN A 324 14.28 2.34 7.16
C GLN A 324 15.34 1.41 7.73
N HIS A 325 16.46 1.28 7.00
CA HIS A 325 17.49 0.30 7.30
C HIS A 325 18.71 0.88 8.03
N SER A 326 18.80 2.22 8.12
CA SER A 326 19.91 2.91 8.78
C SER A 326 19.46 4.27 9.31
N GLU A 327 19.94 4.64 10.49
CA GLU A 327 19.84 5.98 11.11
C GLU A 327 21.15 6.81 10.94
N LYS A 328 22.13 6.27 10.23
CA LYS A 328 23.50 6.82 10.14
C LYS A 328 23.97 6.94 8.70
N GLY A 329 23.03 7.22 7.78
CA GLY A 329 23.37 7.44 6.39
C GLY A 329 24.10 8.76 6.15
N SER A 330 24.80 8.83 5.02
CA SER A 330 25.39 10.06 4.51
C SER A 330 24.95 10.25 3.06
N VAL A 331 24.39 11.42 2.76
CA VAL A 331 23.88 11.76 1.42
C VAL A 331 24.38 13.16 1.07
N ASP A 332 24.93 13.32 -0.13
CA ASP A 332 25.35 14.63 -0.62
C ASP A 332 24.15 15.61 -0.60
N GLY A 333 24.41 16.81 -0.06
CA GLY A 333 23.38 17.83 0.12
C GLY A 333 22.80 17.88 1.53
N ILE A 334 23.15 16.93 2.41
CA ILE A 334 22.74 16.89 3.83
C ILE A 334 23.99 16.91 4.73
N ASN A 335 23.98 17.78 5.73
CA ASN A 335 25.06 17.83 6.71
C ASN A 335 24.75 16.89 7.88
N GLY A 336 25.67 15.97 8.18
CA GLY A 336 25.51 14.98 9.24
C GLY A 336 24.77 13.73 8.79
N ASN A 337 24.23 12.99 9.77
CA ASN A 337 23.52 11.74 9.50
C ASN A 337 22.10 12.02 8.97
N VAL A 338 21.64 11.12 8.13
CA VAL A 338 20.27 11.06 7.65
C VAL A 338 19.79 9.61 7.63
N ASP A 339 18.52 9.40 7.89
CA ASP A 339 17.90 8.09 7.82
C ASP A 339 17.78 7.62 6.38
N LEU A 340 18.14 6.35 6.13
CA LEU A 340 18.12 5.75 4.81
C LEU A 340 16.98 4.73 4.71
N ASP A 341 16.20 4.87 3.65
CA ASP A 341 15.04 4.06 3.35
C ASP A 341 15.18 3.27 2.07
N ILE A 342 14.49 2.15 2.02
CA ILE A 342 14.29 1.36 0.81
C ILE A 342 12.78 1.23 0.55
N GLY A 343 12.32 1.74 -0.59
CA GLY A 343 10.94 1.60 -1.05
C GLY A 343 10.76 0.37 -1.92
N TYR A 344 9.77 -0.46 -1.60
CA TYR A 344 9.46 -1.72 -2.29
C TYR A 344 8.17 -1.67 -3.10
N LYS A 345 7.45 -0.54 -3.09
CA LYS A 345 6.17 -0.39 -3.77
C LYS A 345 6.15 0.87 -4.61
N ASP A 346 5.59 0.78 -5.79
CA ASP A 346 5.31 1.93 -6.65
C ASP A 346 4.13 2.74 -6.10
N PHE A 347 4.38 3.42 -4.98
CA PHE A 347 3.38 4.29 -4.36
C PHE A 347 2.91 5.42 -5.26
N PRO A 348 3.78 6.08 -6.05
CA PRO A 348 3.36 7.12 -6.99
C PRO A 348 2.25 6.68 -7.93
N THR A 349 2.38 5.50 -8.56
CA THR A 349 1.35 4.96 -9.45
C THR A 349 0.08 4.60 -8.67
N ILE A 350 0.20 3.92 -7.52
CA ILE A 350 -0.96 3.51 -6.70
C ILE A 350 -1.77 4.72 -6.23
N ILE A 351 -1.11 5.75 -5.72
CA ILE A 351 -1.74 6.93 -5.13
C ILE A 351 -2.43 7.76 -6.21
N LYS A 352 -1.75 8.01 -7.33
CA LYS A 352 -2.31 8.78 -8.46
C LYS A 352 -3.51 8.05 -9.09
N ALA A 353 -3.42 6.75 -9.31
CA ALA A 353 -4.51 5.96 -9.87
C ALA A 353 -5.78 5.96 -8.99
N LYS A 354 -5.59 6.05 -7.66
CA LYS A 354 -6.70 6.15 -6.70
C LYS A 354 -7.20 7.56 -6.45
N GLY A 355 -6.55 8.58 -7.01
CA GLY A 355 -6.89 9.99 -6.77
C GLY A 355 -6.71 10.42 -5.32
N LEU A 356 -5.74 9.84 -4.60
CA LEU A 356 -5.46 10.13 -3.19
C LEU A 356 -4.34 11.18 -3.05
N ASN A 357 -4.07 11.63 -1.82
CA ASN A 357 -2.96 12.53 -1.47
C ASN A 357 -2.94 13.83 -2.29
N GLY A 358 -4.12 14.39 -2.60
CA GLY A 358 -4.23 15.62 -3.38
C GLY A 358 -4.20 15.44 -4.90
N TYR A 359 -4.20 14.21 -5.42
CA TYR A 359 -4.28 13.92 -6.86
C TYR A 359 -5.72 13.74 -7.39
N GLY A 360 -6.72 13.60 -6.50
CA GLY A 360 -8.13 13.55 -6.87
C GLY A 360 -8.77 14.93 -7.01
N LYS A 361 -10.01 14.95 -7.48
CA LYS A 361 -10.89 16.14 -7.30
C LYS A 361 -10.99 16.40 -5.80
N GLU A 362 -11.03 17.70 -5.40
CA GLU A 362 -11.10 18.18 -4.01
C GLU A 362 -11.75 17.17 -3.06
N PRO A 363 -11.09 16.73 -1.98
CA PRO A 363 -11.72 15.83 -1.03
C PRO A 363 -13.02 16.48 -0.54
N ASN A 364 -14.10 15.69 -0.46
CA ASN A 364 -15.29 16.14 0.23
C ASN A 364 -14.87 16.78 1.56
N PRO A 365 -15.40 17.98 1.89
CA PRO A 365 -15.10 18.57 3.19
C PRO A 365 -15.39 17.53 4.26
N PRO A 366 -14.54 17.41 5.29
CA PRO A 366 -14.78 16.46 6.37
C PRO A 366 -16.20 16.68 6.86
N ALA A 367 -16.92 15.59 7.11
CA ALA A 367 -18.22 15.66 7.75
C ALA A 367 -18.10 16.61 8.96
N PRO A 368 -19.05 17.54 9.12
CA PRO A 368 -18.95 18.54 10.19
C PRO A 368 -18.63 17.80 11.49
N ALA A 369 -17.60 18.26 12.19
CA ALA A 369 -17.25 17.73 13.50
C ALA A 369 -18.53 17.70 14.30
N VAL A 370 -18.87 16.52 14.83
CA VAL A 370 -20.00 16.40 15.75
C VAL A 370 -19.68 17.40 16.87
N ASP A 371 -20.50 18.43 17.00
CA ASP A 371 -20.34 19.45 18.02
C ASP A 371 -20.74 18.81 19.36
N ASP A 372 -19.80 18.13 20.01
CA ASP A 372 -19.96 17.53 21.33
C ASP A 372 -20.00 18.60 22.46
N SER A 373 -20.10 19.88 22.08
CA SER A 373 -20.23 20.96 23.06
C SER A 373 -21.61 20.95 23.69
N ILE A 374 -21.65 21.00 25.00
CA ILE A 374 -22.88 21.18 25.76
C ILE A 374 -23.14 22.69 25.90
N ALA A 375 -24.30 23.14 25.42
CA ALA A 375 -24.74 24.51 25.70
C ALA A 375 -25.05 24.64 27.19
N VAL A 376 -24.46 25.61 27.85
CA VAL A 376 -24.64 25.85 29.29
C VAL A 376 -25.13 27.30 29.48
N GLU A 377 -26.20 27.44 30.22
CA GLU A 377 -26.61 28.73 30.80
C GLU A 377 -26.31 28.72 32.30
N VAL A 378 -25.61 29.75 32.76
CA VAL A 378 -25.32 29.97 34.19
C VAL A 378 -25.87 31.34 34.59
N THR A 379 -26.56 31.39 35.70
CA THR A 379 -27.03 32.65 36.30
C THR A 379 -26.17 32.97 37.50
N VAL A 380 -25.50 34.10 37.50
CA VAL A 380 -24.71 34.64 38.62
C VAL A 380 -25.22 36.00 38.93
N ASP A 381 -25.62 36.25 40.17
CA ASP A 381 -26.13 37.55 40.63
C ASP A 381 -27.30 38.14 39.80
N GLY A 382 -28.19 37.25 39.32
CA GLY A 382 -29.32 37.61 38.47
C GLY A 382 -29.00 37.89 37.01
N LEU A 383 -27.76 37.80 36.59
CA LEU A 383 -27.30 37.92 35.20
C LEU A 383 -27.13 36.58 34.56
N LYS A 384 -27.70 36.38 33.37
CA LYS A 384 -27.58 35.13 32.58
C LYS A 384 -26.35 35.19 31.70
N TYR A 385 -25.54 34.12 31.77
CA TYR A 385 -24.40 33.84 30.90
C TYR A 385 -24.68 32.58 30.11
N SER A 386 -24.53 32.64 28.80
CA SER A 386 -24.61 31.45 27.95
C SER A 386 -23.25 31.17 27.30
N GLY A 387 -22.88 29.90 27.19
CA GLY A 387 -21.61 29.47 26.60
C GLY A 387 -21.67 28.01 26.21
N LYS A 388 -20.56 27.52 25.58
CA LYS A 388 -20.39 26.12 25.24
C LYS A 388 -19.27 25.54 26.07
N LEU A 389 -19.50 24.38 26.70
CA LEU A 389 -18.48 23.58 27.36
C LEU A 389 -18.05 22.46 26.41
N ASN A 390 -16.77 22.36 26.16
CA ASN A 390 -16.19 21.21 25.47
C ASN A 390 -15.80 20.14 26.49
N LYS A 391 -16.07 18.89 26.17
CA LYS A 391 -15.62 17.76 26.98
C LYS A 391 -14.10 17.73 26.97
N VAL A 392 -13.48 17.77 28.14
CA VAL A 392 -12.02 17.71 28.32
C VAL A 392 -11.54 16.26 28.25
#